data_88e022e4ea2f6a63d4d4de5bca3bf960
#
_entry.id   88e022e4ea2f6a63d4d4de5bca3bf960
#
_cell.length_a   1.000
_cell.length_b   1.000
_cell.length_c   1.000
_cell.angle_alpha   90.00
_cell.angle_beta   90.00
_cell.angle_gamma   90.00
#
_symmetry.space_group_name_H-M   'P 1'
#
loop_
_entity.id
_entity.type
_entity.pdbx_description
1 polymer ?
#
loop_
_entity_poly.entity_id
_entity_poly.type
_entity_poly.pdbx_seq_one_letter_code
_entity_poly.pdbx_strand_id
1 'polypeptide(L)'
;MPIAEITRAETSERARLLRVDSYDVTLDLTRGDEVFGSVSVIRFGCREPGATSYVDLIAASVHEITLNGVPVDVAGAMQGAQGRIALLPLAAENVLRVVADCRYSGDGTGLHRAVDPADGKVYTYTKFEPAYARRVYANFEQPDLKASFTFHVTAAAHWTVLSNQPAPEAVPAERAGSSVWHFPPTPLISTYLSAVAAGEYRIVQASHTTPRGQMVPLGVACRASLATHLDADEIFAITRQGLDFYTGLF
;
A
#
# COMPACT_ATOMS: atom_id res chain seq x y z
N MET A 1 17.62 -2.47 11.22
CA MET A 1 17.06 -2.70 12.56
C MET A 1 16.07 -3.83 12.48
N PRO A 2 16.03 -4.78 13.44
CA PRO A 2 14.98 -5.78 13.47
C PRO A 2 13.63 -5.08 13.61
N ILE A 3 12.63 -5.55 12.87
CA ILE A 3 11.24 -5.07 12.97
C ILE A 3 10.75 -5.44 14.38
N ALA A 4 10.12 -4.51 15.09
CA ALA A 4 9.47 -4.82 16.36
C ALA A 4 8.39 -5.87 16.10
N GLU A 5 8.61 -7.08 16.60
CA GLU A 5 7.62 -8.15 16.50
C GLU A 5 6.44 -7.82 17.40
N ILE A 6 5.24 -7.93 16.83
CA ILE A 6 4.01 -7.85 17.60
C ILE A 6 3.81 -9.18 18.34
N THR A 7 3.55 -9.12 19.63
CA THR A 7 3.29 -10.33 20.42
C THR A 7 1.87 -10.86 20.18
N ARG A 8 1.64 -12.15 20.44
CA ARG A 8 0.31 -12.74 20.39
C ARG A 8 -0.69 -12.04 21.31
N ALA A 9 -0.23 -11.58 22.49
CA ALA A 9 -1.08 -10.86 23.45
C ALA A 9 -1.52 -9.50 22.88
N GLU A 10 -0.58 -8.72 22.32
CA GLU A 10 -0.88 -7.43 21.66
C GLU A 10 -1.82 -7.62 20.47
N THR A 11 -1.60 -8.66 19.64
CA THR A 11 -2.46 -8.96 18.49
C THR A 11 -3.89 -9.28 18.93
N SER A 12 -4.05 -10.15 19.94
CA SER A 12 -5.35 -10.53 20.46
C SER A 12 -6.09 -9.34 21.07
N GLU A 13 -5.40 -8.51 21.84
CA GLU A 13 -5.99 -7.32 22.45
C GLU A 13 -6.41 -6.31 21.39
N ARG A 14 -5.57 -6.03 20.39
CA ARG A 14 -5.88 -5.10 19.31
C ARG A 14 -7.06 -5.58 18.47
N ALA A 15 -7.15 -6.87 18.14
CA ALA A 15 -8.29 -7.46 17.44
C ALA A 15 -9.59 -7.42 18.26
N ARG A 16 -9.49 -7.55 19.58
CA ARG A 16 -10.63 -7.40 20.49
C ARG A 16 -11.16 -5.97 20.53
N LEU A 17 -10.26 -4.99 20.54
CA LEU A 17 -10.59 -3.57 20.69
C LEU A 17 -11.03 -2.93 19.39
N LEU A 18 -10.38 -3.25 18.26
CA LEU A 18 -10.49 -2.46 17.05
C LEU A 18 -11.27 -3.18 15.95
N ARG A 19 -11.93 -2.38 15.12
CA ARG A 19 -12.44 -2.72 13.80
C ARG A 19 -11.91 -1.67 12.85
N VAL A 20 -11.15 -2.08 11.83
CA VAL A 20 -10.64 -1.12 10.83
C VAL A 20 -11.57 -1.14 9.62
N ASP A 21 -12.04 0.03 9.20
CA ASP A 21 -13.01 0.15 8.12
C ASP A 21 -12.30 0.46 6.79
N SER A 22 -11.45 1.48 6.78
CA SER A 22 -10.78 1.90 5.54
C SER A 22 -9.44 2.60 5.77
N TYR A 23 -8.60 2.48 4.76
CA TYR A 23 -7.40 3.26 4.54
C TYR A 23 -7.56 4.08 3.26
N ASP A 24 -7.36 5.39 3.35
CA ASP A 24 -7.16 6.29 2.23
C ASP A 24 -5.70 6.72 2.24
N VAL A 25 -4.94 6.28 1.23
CA VAL A 25 -3.48 6.43 1.20
C VAL A 25 -3.07 7.24 -0.02
N THR A 26 -2.48 8.40 0.22
CA THR A 26 -1.88 9.23 -0.84
C THR A 26 -0.36 9.07 -0.83
N LEU A 27 0.20 8.67 -1.96
CA LEU A 27 1.64 8.56 -2.17
C LEU A 27 2.09 9.58 -3.22
N ASP A 28 3.10 10.39 -2.88
CA ASP A 28 3.74 11.33 -3.80
C ASP A 28 5.16 10.85 -4.13
N LEU A 29 5.31 10.20 -5.30
CA LEU A 29 6.57 9.63 -5.78
C LEU A 29 7.44 10.66 -6.54
N THR A 30 7.09 11.94 -6.49
CA THR A 30 7.79 13.01 -7.21
C THR A 30 8.79 13.79 -6.35
N ARG A 31 9.01 13.37 -5.08
CA ARG A 31 9.85 14.08 -4.09
C ARG A 31 11.34 13.75 -4.18
N GLY A 32 11.78 13.06 -5.22
CA GLY A 32 13.19 12.71 -5.45
C GLY A 32 13.45 11.21 -5.35
N ASP A 33 14.72 10.87 -5.12
CA ASP A 33 15.21 9.51 -5.26
C ASP A 33 15.31 8.74 -3.91
N GLU A 34 15.29 9.45 -2.80
CA GLU A 34 15.49 8.87 -1.46
C GLU A 34 14.19 8.72 -0.69
N VAL A 35 13.28 9.68 -0.84
CA VAL A 35 12.02 9.73 -0.08
C VAL A 35 10.82 9.97 -0.98
N PHE A 36 9.67 9.58 -0.49
CA PHE A 36 8.37 9.86 -1.08
C PHE A 36 7.41 10.35 0.00
N GLY A 37 6.42 11.15 -0.40
CA GLY A 37 5.37 11.61 0.50
C GLY A 37 4.34 10.53 0.76
N SER A 38 3.89 10.41 1.99
CA SER A 38 2.84 9.50 2.42
C SER A 38 1.84 10.21 3.31
N VAL A 39 0.58 10.17 2.93
CA VAL A 39 -0.54 10.59 3.77
C VAL A 39 -1.46 9.41 3.95
N SER A 40 -1.75 9.06 5.21
CA SER A 40 -2.68 7.99 5.55
C SER A 40 -3.87 8.60 6.28
N VAL A 41 -5.09 8.30 5.83
CA VAL A 41 -6.31 8.55 6.57
C VAL A 41 -6.95 7.21 6.90
N ILE A 42 -7.03 6.89 8.19
CA ILE A 42 -7.52 5.60 8.68
C ILE A 42 -8.83 5.82 9.42
N ARG A 43 -9.89 5.12 9.00
CA ARG A 43 -11.18 5.11 9.69
C ARG A 43 -11.33 3.78 10.42
N PHE A 44 -11.62 3.87 11.73
CA PHE A 44 -11.72 2.66 12.56
C PHE A 44 -12.58 2.90 13.79
N GLY A 45 -13.26 1.83 14.23
CA GLY A 45 -14.01 1.79 15.48
C GLY A 45 -13.21 1.21 16.63
N CYS A 46 -13.50 1.68 17.85
CA CYS A 46 -13.02 1.12 19.10
C CYS A 46 -14.19 0.67 19.96
N ARG A 47 -14.20 -0.62 20.34
CA ARG A 47 -15.29 -1.21 21.12
C ARG A 47 -15.33 -0.76 22.58
N GLU A 48 -14.21 -0.21 23.08
CA GLU A 48 -14.06 0.32 24.43
C GLU A 48 -13.55 1.76 24.36
N PRO A 49 -14.45 2.76 24.24
CA PRO A 49 -14.05 4.17 24.22
C PRO A 49 -13.24 4.54 25.46
N GLY A 50 -12.17 5.31 25.28
CA GLY A 50 -11.18 5.62 26.33
C GLY A 50 -9.99 4.65 26.35
N ALA A 51 -10.05 3.52 25.64
CA ALA A 51 -8.91 2.63 25.50
C ALA A 51 -7.77 3.27 24.68
N THR A 52 -6.63 2.61 24.70
CA THR A 52 -5.42 3.04 24.00
C THR A 52 -4.99 1.99 22.99
N SER A 53 -4.35 2.41 21.90
CA SER A 53 -3.77 1.52 20.91
C SER A 53 -2.57 2.19 20.24
N TYR A 54 -2.12 1.64 19.11
CA TYR A 54 -1.06 2.23 18.29
C TYR A 54 -1.24 1.82 16.82
N VAL A 55 -0.72 2.63 15.92
CA VAL A 55 -0.45 2.26 14.52
C VAL A 55 1.05 2.16 14.30
N ASP A 56 1.42 1.42 13.27
CA ASP A 56 2.81 1.19 12.88
C ASP A 56 3.17 2.12 11.70
N LEU A 57 4.34 2.79 11.80
CA LEU A 57 4.92 3.58 10.71
C LEU A 57 6.45 3.71 10.89
N ILE A 58 7.20 3.37 9.85
CA ILE A 58 8.64 3.62 9.77
C ILE A 58 8.86 4.68 8.69
N ALA A 59 9.03 5.92 9.09
CA ALA A 59 9.20 7.07 8.21
C ALA A 59 10.57 7.71 8.37
N ALA A 60 11.00 8.49 7.35
CA ALA A 60 12.14 9.40 7.46
C ALA A 60 11.82 10.58 8.38
N SER A 61 10.59 11.10 8.24
CA SER A 61 10.03 12.16 9.08
C SER A 61 8.51 12.06 9.15
N VAL A 62 7.94 12.40 10.29
CA VAL A 62 6.50 12.56 10.49
C VAL A 62 6.22 14.04 10.69
N HIS A 63 5.35 14.62 9.86
CA HIS A 63 5.08 16.05 9.83
C HIS A 63 3.83 16.42 10.62
N GLU A 64 2.81 15.57 10.56
CA GLU A 64 1.52 15.83 11.18
C GLU A 64 0.84 14.53 11.61
N ILE A 65 0.24 14.55 12.77
CA ILE A 65 -0.69 13.52 13.24
C ILE A 65 -1.94 14.23 13.75
N THR A 66 -3.11 13.81 13.27
CA THR A 66 -4.39 14.25 13.86
C THR A 66 -5.25 13.05 14.18
N LEU A 67 -5.87 13.04 15.34
CA LEU A 67 -6.87 12.05 15.74
C LEU A 67 -8.20 12.76 15.95
N ASN A 68 -9.21 12.38 15.19
CA ASN A 68 -10.55 13.00 15.21
C ASN A 68 -10.52 14.52 14.98
N GLY A 69 -9.61 14.98 14.11
CA GLY A 69 -9.41 16.40 13.79
C GLY A 69 -8.61 17.18 14.82
N VAL A 70 -8.18 16.55 15.92
CA VAL A 70 -7.36 17.18 16.97
C VAL A 70 -5.88 16.87 16.69
N PRO A 71 -5.01 17.89 16.61
CA PRO A 71 -3.57 17.67 16.46
C PRO A 71 -3.00 16.88 17.64
N VAL A 72 -2.12 15.93 17.32
CA VAL A 72 -1.38 15.11 18.28
C VAL A 72 0.09 15.53 18.24
N ASP A 73 0.71 15.69 19.41
CA ASP A 73 2.14 15.97 19.48
C ASP A 73 2.95 14.80 18.86
N VAL A 74 3.61 15.07 17.75
CA VAL A 74 4.37 14.06 16.99
C VAL A 74 5.48 13.45 17.86
N ALA A 75 6.23 14.29 18.58
CA ALA A 75 7.36 13.82 19.40
C ALA A 75 6.90 12.92 20.55
N GLY A 76 5.81 13.29 21.21
CA GLY A 76 5.23 12.51 22.31
C GLY A 76 4.52 11.24 21.85
N ALA A 77 3.93 11.23 20.65
CA ALA A 77 3.22 10.07 20.12
C ALA A 77 4.16 9.00 19.54
N MET A 78 5.33 9.37 19.02
CA MET A 78 6.30 8.45 18.46
C MET A 78 6.99 7.64 19.56
N GLN A 79 6.69 6.34 19.64
CA GLN A 79 7.25 5.45 20.66
C GLN A 79 8.56 4.81 20.17
N GLY A 80 9.67 5.49 20.44
CA GLY A 80 11.04 4.97 20.26
C GLY A 80 11.37 4.55 18.83
N ALA A 81 12.44 3.74 18.69
CA ALA A 81 12.92 3.23 17.41
C ALA A 81 12.00 2.14 16.77
N GLN A 82 10.88 1.82 17.41
CA GLN A 82 9.99 0.73 16.97
C GLN A 82 9.02 1.15 15.87
N GLY A 83 8.93 2.45 15.53
CA GLY A 83 8.01 2.92 14.49
C GLY A 83 6.54 2.76 14.88
N ARG A 84 6.18 2.98 16.14
CA ARG A 84 4.80 2.97 16.65
C ARG A 84 4.36 4.40 16.96
N ILE A 85 3.14 4.73 16.56
CA ILE A 85 2.46 5.98 16.93
C ILE A 85 1.38 5.63 17.94
N ALA A 86 1.50 6.13 19.15
CA ALA A 86 0.52 5.92 20.23
C ALA A 86 -0.79 6.67 19.93
N LEU A 87 -1.90 6.02 20.19
CA LEU A 87 -3.26 6.56 20.03
C LEU A 87 -3.96 6.60 21.39
N LEU A 88 -4.23 7.82 21.91
CA LEU A 88 -4.72 8.04 23.28
C LEU A 88 -5.62 9.29 23.35
N PRO A 89 -6.78 9.23 24.05
CA PRO A 89 -7.68 8.08 24.17
C PRO A 89 -8.49 7.90 22.90
N LEU A 90 -8.98 6.69 22.63
CA LEU A 90 -9.84 6.42 21.47
C LEU A 90 -11.31 6.73 21.74
N ALA A 91 -12.01 7.29 20.76
CA ALA A 91 -13.47 7.38 20.74
C ALA A 91 -14.08 6.06 20.21
N ALA A 92 -15.41 5.95 20.22
CA ALA A 92 -16.10 4.81 19.60
C ALA A 92 -15.81 4.71 18.08
N GLU A 93 -15.81 5.84 17.39
CA GLU A 93 -15.42 5.97 15.99
C GLU A 93 -14.27 6.97 15.87
N ASN A 94 -13.27 6.63 15.07
CA ASN A 94 -12.03 7.40 14.98
C ASN A 94 -11.62 7.64 13.54
N VAL A 95 -11.02 8.79 13.30
CA VAL A 95 -10.33 9.15 12.07
C VAL A 95 -8.91 9.59 12.42
N LEU A 96 -7.94 8.78 12.06
CA LEU A 96 -6.52 9.12 12.21
C LEU A 96 -5.98 9.60 10.87
N ARG A 97 -5.31 10.76 10.85
CA ARG A 97 -4.55 11.24 9.70
C ARG A 97 -3.08 11.36 10.09
N VAL A 98 -2.20 10.83 9.25
CA VAL A 98 -0.75 10.91 9.42
C VAL A 98 -0.12 11.41 8.13
N VAL A 99 0.73 12.43 8.22
CA VAL A 99 1.52 12.98 7.09
C VAL A 99 2.99 12.73 7.38
N ALA A 100 3.65 12.07 6.44
CA ALA A 100 5.04 11.66 6.61
C ALA A 100 5.82 11.67 5.28
N ASP A 101 7.15 11.68 5.37
CA ASP A 101 8.03 11.26 4.30
C ASP A 101 8.59 9.88 4.64
N CYS A 102 8.39 8.91 3.76
CA CYS A 102 8.91 7.57 3.86
C CYS A 102 10.11 7.37 2.93
N ARG A 103 10.97 6.39 3.24
CA ARG A 103 12.15 6.11 2.42
C ARG A 103 11.86 5.01 1.39
N TYR A 104 12.34 5.22 0.18
CA TYR A 104 12.47 4.09 -0.75
C TYR A 104 13.45 3.06 -0.17
N SER A 105 13.21 1.80 -0.45
CA SER A 105 14.12 0.72 -0.10
C SER A 105 14.94 0.27 -1.30
N GLY A 106 16.13 -0.28 -1.02
CA GLY A 106 16.96 -0.98 -2.00
C GLY A 106 17.03 -2.49 -1.75
N ASP A 107 16.35 -2.98 -0.70
CA ASP A 107 16.41 -4.37 -0.22
C ASP A 107 15.20 -5.23 -0.66
N GLY A 108 14.32 -4.67 -1.47
CA GLY A 108 13.14 -5.37 -1.99
C GLY A 108 11.94 -5.37 -1.04
N THR A 109 11.98 -4.65 0.10
CA THR A 109 10.86 -4.57 1.07
C THR A 109 10.26 -3.15 1.14
N GLY A 110 9.01 -3.00 1.61
CA GLY A 110 8.33 -1.71 1.59
C GLY A 110 8.07 -1.23 0.16
N LEU A 111 8.40 0.01 -0.17
CA LEU A 111 8.41 0.52 -1.55
C LEU A 111 9.85 0.49 -2.08
N HIS A 112 10.15 -0.55 -2.84
CA HIS A 112 11.47 -0.71 -3.48
C HIS A 112 11.59 0.22 -4.68
N ARG A 113 12.77 0.87 -4.81
CA ARG A 113 13.11 1.70 -5.99
C ARG A 113 14.42 1.20 -6.58
N ALA A 114 14.40 0.96 -7.87
CA ALA A 114 15.59 0.57 -8.62
C ALA A 114 15.71 1.40 -9.90
N VAL A 115 16.96 1.70 -10.28
CA VAL A 115 17.31 2.19 -11.62
C VAL A 115 17.82 0.98 -12.41
N ASP A 116 17.17 0.67 -13.51
CA ASP A 116 17.60 -0.43 -14.37
C ASP A 116 18.89 -0.05 -15.11
N PRO A 117 20.00 -0.78 -14.92
CA PRO A 117 21.26 -0.44 -15.58
C PRO A 117 21.24 -0.61 -17.11
N ALA A 118 20.26 -1.34 -17.66
CA ALA A 118 20.16 -1.58 -19.08
C ALA A 118 19.52 -0.41 -19.85
N ASP A 119 18.58 0.30 -19.24
CA ASP A 119 17.84 1.40 -19.89
C ASP A 119 17.85 2.72 -19.12
N GLY A 120 18.43 2.75 -17.91
CA GLY A 120 18.50 3.91 -17.03
C GLY A 120 17.16 4.33 -16.42
N LYS A 121 16.10 3.57 -16.63
CA LYS A 121 14.76 3.91 -16.16
C LYS A 121 14.53 3.50 -14.72
N VAL A 122 13.60 4.22 -14.09
CA VAL A 122 13.22 4.00 -12.68
C VAL A 122 12.01 3.09 -12.60
N TYR A 123 12.09 2.12 -11.70
CA TYR A 123 11.00 1.18 -11.40
C TYR A 123 10.81 1.10 -9.89
N THR A 124 9.56 1.23 -9.44
CA THR A 124 9.18 1.07 -8.04
C THR A 124 8.11 0.01 -7.91
N TYR A 125 8.17 -0.76 -6.83
CA TYR A 125 7.12 -1.71 -6.48
C TYR A 125 7.10 -1.95 -4.97
N THR A 126 5.93 -2.28 -4.46
CA THR A 126 5.76 -2.63 -3.06
C THR A 126 5.93 -4.13 -2.82
N LYS A 127 6.53 -4.47 -1.66
CA LYS A 127 6.51 -5.81 -1.09
C LYS A 127 6.32 -5.68 0.41
N PHE A 128 5.20 -6.17 0.91
CA PHE A 128 4.77 -5.92 2.28
C PHE A 128 4.79 -7.13 3.21
N GLU A 129 4.97 -8.35 2.68
CA GLU A 129 5.05 -9.54 3.53
C GLU A 129 6.38 -9.61 4.30
N PRO A 130 6.33 -9.94 5.60
CA PRO A 130 5.11 -10.16 6.39
C PRO A 130 4.57 -8.86 7.01
N ALA A 131 5.35 -7.79 7.15
CA ALA A 131 5.01 -6.60 7.93
C ALA A 131 5.79 -5.35 7.49
N TYR A 132 5.81 -5.08 6.17
CA TYR A 132 6.55 -3.97 5.60
C TYR A 132 5.68 -2.84 5.04
N ALA A 133 4.33 -2.94 5.12
CA ALA A 133 3.44 -1.84 4.77
C ALA A 133 3.70 -0.59 5.61
N ARG A 134 4.10 -0.77 6.87
CA ARG A 134 4.54 0.30 7.79
C ARG A 134 5.71 1.13 7.30
N ARG A 135 6.47 0.67 6.30
CA ARG A 135 7.53 1.45 5.66
C ARG A 135 7.01 2.41 4.60
N VAL A 136 5.71 2.31 4.25
CA VAL A 136 5.12 3.07 3.15
C VAL A 136 4.00 3.98 3.63
N TYR A 137 3.15 3.52 4.56
CA TYR A 137 2.07 4.31 5.12
C TYR A 137 1.74 3.85 6.55
N ALA A 138 1.16 4.76 7.35
CA ALA A 138 0.71 4.41 8.69
C ALA A 138 -0.45 3.42 8.62
N ASN A 139 -0.36 2.32 9.37
CA ASN A 139 -1.38 1.28 9.38
C ASN A 139 -1.36 0.45 10.67
N PHE A 140 -2.41 -0.34 10.88
CA PHE A 140 -2.41 -1.43 11.84
C PHE A 140 -1.80 -2.65 11.15
N GLU A 141 -0.50 -2.89 11.34
CA GLU A 141 0.25 -3.96 10.68
C GLU A 141 -0.12 -5.34 11.24
N GLN A 142 -1.39 -5.71 11.03
CA GLN A 142 -2.00 -6.93 11.56
C GLN A 142 -2.96 -7.53 10.53
N PRO A 143 -2.68 -8.74 10.02
CA PRO A 143 -3.40 -9.30 8.86
C PRO A 143 -4.89 -9.55 9.04
N ASP A 144 -5.35 -9.81 10.26
CA ASP A 144 -6.77 -10.05 10.57
C ASP A 144 -7.58 -8.76 10.74
N LEU A 145 -6.93 -7.61 10.89
CA LEU A 145 -7.57 -6.29 10.83
C LEU A 145 -7.72 -5.85 9.36
N LYS A 146 -8.55 -6.59 8.62
CA LYS A 146 -8.82 -6.32 7.20
C LYS A 146 -9.61 -5.03 7.05
N ALA A 147 -9.33 -4.29 5.97
CA ALA A 147 -10.01 -3.06 5.62
C ALA A 147 -10.09 -2.88 4.10
N SER A 148 -10.85 -1.90 3.65
CA SER A 148 -10.82 -1.41 2.27
C SER A 148 -9.68 -0.40 2.10
N PHE A 149 -8.98 -0.44 0.96
CA PHE A 149 -7.87 0.48 0.64
C PHE A 149 -8.20 1.29 -0.60
N THR A 150 -8.03 2.61 -0.49
CA THR A 150 -8.07 3.54 -1.61
C THR A 150 -6.69 4.16 -1.77
N PHE A 151 -6.07 4.00 -2.93
CA PHE A 151 -4.76 4.59 -3.22
C PHE A 151 -4.89 5.78 -4.16
N HIS A 152 -4.19 6.86 -3.83
CA HIS A 152 -3.97 8.03 -4.67
C HIS A 152 -2.46 8.16 -4.89
N VAL A 153 -2.00 7.98 -6.12
CA VAL A 153 -0.57 7.95 -6.42
C VAL A 153 -0.21 9.07 -7.37
N THR A 154 0.65 9.98 -6.94
CA THR A 154 1.26 11.01 -7.79
C THR A 154 2.62 10.52 -8.28
N ALA A 155 2.81 10.48 -9.59
CA ALA A 155 4.06 10.04 -10.22
C ALA A 155 4.33 10.82 -11.50
N ALA A 156 5.47 10.56 -12.17
CA ALA A 156 5.77 11.15 -13.48
C ALA A 156 4.67 10.78 -14.49
N ALA A 157 4.20 11.75 -15.29
CA ALA A 157 3.05 11.58 -16.17
C ALA A 157 3.22 10.49 -17.24
N HIS A 158 4.47 10.14 -17.59
CA HIS A 158 4.79 9.10 -18.56
C HIS A 158 4.94 7.71 -17.93
N TRP A 159 4.81 7.59 -16.59
CA TRP A 159 4.88 6.31 -15.92
C TRP A 159 3.56 5.55 -16.01
N THR A 160 3.65 4.25 -15.92
CA THR A 160 2.53 3.37 -15.64
C THR A 160 2.43 3.20 -14.13
N VAL A 161 1.21 3.34 -13.59
CA VAL A 161 0.94 3.09 -12.16
C VAL A 161 -0.08 1.97 -12.04
N LEU A 162 0.25 0.98 -11.23
CA LEU A 162 -0.57 -0.20 -10.96
C LEU A 162 -0.86 -0.30 -9.46
N SER A 163 -2.02 -0.83 -9.12
CA SER A 163 -2.42 -1.14 -7.74
C SER A 163 -3.38 -2.34 -7.73
N ASN A 164 -4.00 -2.64 -6.59
CA ASN A 164 -4.93 -3.76 -6.42
C ASN A 164 -6.21 -3.66 -7.24
N GLN A 165 -6.56 -2.46 -7.71
CA GLN A 165 -7.74 -2.22 -8.55
C GLN A 165 -7.32 -1.83 -9.96
N PRO A 166 -8.21 -1.96 -10.95
CA PRO A 166 -7.93 -1.50 -12.30
C PRO A 166 -7.43 -0.06 -12.32
N ALA A 167 -6.38 0.18 -13.10
CA ALA A 167 -5.78 1.51 -13.19
C ALA A 167 -6.77 2.50 -13.83
N PRO A 168 -7.08 3.62 -13.14
CA PRO A 168 -7.92 4.67 -13.68
C PRO A 168 -7.14 5.49 -14.73
N GLU A 169 -7.85 6.35 -15.45
CA GLU A 169 -7.23 7.39 -16.25
C GLU A 169 -6.49 8.38 -15.33
N ALA A 170 -5.26 8.72 -15.71
CA ALA A 170 -4.43 9.64 -14.95
C ALA A 170 -4.90 11.08 -15.13
N VAL A 171 -4.98 11.84 -14.04
CA VAL A 171 -5.33 13.26 -14.03
C VAL A 171 -4.06 14.11 -13.86
N PRO A 172 -3.86 15.19 -14.62
CA PRO A 172 -2.71 16.08 -14.42
C PRO A 172 -2.61 16.55 -12.97
N ALA A 173 -1.41 16.47 -12.39
CA ALA A 173 -1.13 16.99 -11.05
C ALA A 173 -0.69 18.45 -11.10
N GLU A 174 -0.66 19.15 -9.95
CA GLU A 174 -0.20 20.53 -9.84
C GLU A 174 1.26 20.68 -10.30
N ARG A 175 2.12 19.71 -9.98
CA ARG A 175 3.51 19.69 -10.42
C ARG A 175 3.59 19.36 -11.90
N ALA A 176 4.17 20.24 -12.68
CA ALA A 176 4.37 20.03 -14.12
C ALA A 176 5.10 18.71 -14.41
N GLY A 177 4.62 17.96 -15.41
CA GLY A 177 5.17 16.66 -15.79
C GLY A 177 4.80 15.48 -14.88
N SER A 178 3.89 15.68 -13.95
CA SER A 178 3.33 14.63 -13.10
C SER A 178 1.82 14.49 -13.26
N SER A 179 1.31 13.32 -12.90
CA SER A 179 -0.11 12.98 -12.88
C SER A 179 -0.49 12.23 -11.61
N VAL A 180 -1.77 12.22 -11.30
CA VAL A 180 -2.35 11.49 -10.17
C VAL A 180 -3.24 10.38 -10.69
N TRP A 181 -3.12 9.18 -10.10
CA TRP A 181 -4.01 8.03 -10.29
C TRP A 181 -4.86 7.85 -9.03
N HIS A 182 -6.18 7.94 -9.16
CA HIS A 182 -7.14 7.75 -8.07
C HIS A 182 -7.79 6.38 -8.20
N PHE A 183 -7.19 5.36 -7.56
CA PHE A 183 -7.70 3.99 -7.63
C PHE A 183 -9.02 3.85 -6.87
N PRO A 184 -9.98 3.05 -7.38
CA PRO A 184 -11.18 2.70 -6.63
C PRO A 184 -10.86 1.94 -5.34
N PRO A 185 -11.76 1.92 -4.33
CA PRO A 185 -11.54 1.17 -3.12
C PRO A 185 -11.51 -0.34 -3.38
N THR A 186 -10.64 -1.05 -2.66
CA THR A 186 -10.56 -2.51 -2.72
C THR A 186 -11.70 -3.17 -1.96
N PRO A 187 -12.01 -4.46 -2.19
CA PRO A 187 -12.64 -5.31 -1.17
C PRO A 187 -11.84 -5.30 0.13
N LEU A 188 -12.38 -5.93 1.19
CA LEU A 188 -11.66 -6.07 2.45
C LEU A 188 -10.45 -6.99 2.29
N ILE A 189 -9.26 -6.44 2.42
CA ILE A 189 -7.98 -7.16 2.33
C ILE A 189 -7.09 -6.86 3.53
N SER A 190 -6.13 -7.74 3.78
CA SER A 190 -5.08 -7.52 4.78
C SER A 190 -4.07 -6.48 4.28
N THR A 191 -3.40 -5.75 5.18
CA THR A 191 -2.41 -4.72 4.85
C THR A 191 -1.32 -5.22 3.90
N TYR A 192 -0.80 -6.42 4.12
CA TYR A 192 0.28 -6.99 3.32
C TYR A 192 -0.13 -7.34 1.87
N LEU A 193 -1.44 -7.43 1.57
CA LEU A 193 -1.97 -7.65 0.23
C LEU A 193 -2.13 -6.36 -0.58
N SER A 194 -2.04 -5.21 0.06
CA SER A 194 -2.08 -3.93 -0.67
C SER A 194 -0.80 -3.77 -1.49
N ALA A 195 -0.93 -3.19 -2.69
CA ALA A 195 0.18 -3.10 -3.62
C ALA A 195 0.15 -1.83 -4.46
N VAL A 196 1.31 -1.29 -4.75
CA VAL A 196 1.53 -0.22 -5.74
C VAL A 196 2.81 -0.53 -6.50
N ALA A 197 2.76 -0.37 -7.83
CA ALA A 197 3.95 -0.37 -8.69
C ALA A 197 3.89 0.84 -9.60
N ALA A 198 5.01 1.54 -9.79
CA ALA A 198 5.09 2.71 -10.66
C ALA A 198 6.43 2.77 -11.39
N GLY A 199 6.40 3.12 -12.68
CA GLY A 199 7.59 3.17 -13.52
C GLY A 199 7.25 3.03 -15.00
N GLU A 200 8.26 2.97 -15.85
CA GLU A 200 8.06 2.78 -17.28
C GLU A 200 7.86 1.29 -17.65
N TYR A 201 6.91 0.64 -17.00
CA TYR A 201 6.60 -0.76 -17.24
C TYR A 201 6.01 -1.00 -18.64
N ARG A 202 6.43 -2.10 -19.27
CA ARG A 202 5.74 -2.69 -20.40
C ARG A 202 4.65 -3.62 -19.87
N ILE A 203 3.41 -3.42 -20.34
CA ILE A 203 2.27 -4.25 -19.95
C ILE A 203 1.75 -5.00 -21.19
N VAL A 204 1.47 -6.28 -21.01
CA VAL A 204 0.67 -7.09 -21.92
C VAL A 204 -0.62 -7.47 -21.21
N GLN A 205 -1.74 -7.29 -21.88
CA GLN A 205 -3.07 -7.52 -21.33
C GLN A 205 -3.76 -8.69 -22.02
N ALA A 206 -4.56 -9.42 -21.28
CA ALA A 206 -5.43 -10.48 -21.76
C ALA A 206 -6.70 -10.54 -20.91
N SER A 207 -7.56 -11.49 -21.21
CA SER A 207 -8.72 -11.81 -20.38
C SER A 207 -8.92 -13.31 -20.31
N HIS A 208 -9.67 -13.75 -19.31
CA HIS A 208 -10.10 -15.12 -19.14
C HIS A 208 -11.54 -15.16 -18.64
N THR A 209 -12.33 -16.07 -19.20
CA THR A 209 -13.68 -16.36 -18.67
C THR A 209 -13.61 -17.69 -17.91
N THR A 210 -13.82 -17.62 -16.60
CA THR A 210 -13.78 -18.81 -15.76
C THR A 210 -14.92 -19.79 -16.10
N PRO A 211 -14.84 -21.06 -15.67
CA PRO A 211 -15.95 -22.04 -15.85
C PRO A 211 -17.30 -21.59 -15.26
N ARG A 212 -17.28 -20.65 -14.31
CA ARG A 212 -18.50 -20.04 -13.74
C ARG A 212 -19.02 -18.84 -14.53
N GLY A 213 -18.41 -18.52 -15.68
CA GLY A 213 -18.80 -17.40 -16.55
C GLY A 213 -18.32 -16.03 -16.10
N GLN A 214 -17.45 -15.94 -15.10
CA GLN A 214 -16.86 -14.68 -14.66
C GLN A 214 -15.71 -14.28 -15.59
N MET A 215 -15.76 -13.08 -16.15
CA MET A 215 -14.66 -12.50 -16.90
C MET A 215 -13.63 -11.90 -15.94
N VAL A 216 -12.38 -12.38 -16.05
CA VAL A 216 -11.24 -11.90 -15.26
C VAL A 216 -10.25 -11.20 -16.19
N PRO A 217 -10.01 -9.89 -16.02
CA PRO A 217 -8.94 -9.22 -16.77
C PRO A 217 -7.58 -9.69 -16.26
N LEU A 218 -6.65 -9.96 -17.17
CA LEU A 218 -5.29 -10.39 -16.87
C LEU A 218 -4.30 -9.35 -17.36
N GLY A 219 -3.23 -9.15 -16.60
CA GLY A 219 -2.13 -8.28 -16.99
C GLY A 219 -0.80 -8.83 -16.50
N VAL A 220 0.21 -8.79 -17.34
CA VAL A 220 1.59 -9.05 -16.94
C VAL A 220 2.45 -7.84 -17.28
N ALA A 221 3.25 -7.41 -16.30
CA ALA A 221 4.12 -6.25 -16.44
C ALA A 221 5.58 -6.65 -16.22
N CYS A 222 6.48 -6.07 -17.02
CA CYS A 222 7.92 -6.18 -16.81
C CYS A 222 8.60 -4.83 -17.04
N ARG A 223 9.87 -4.71 -16.64
CA ARG A 223 10.70 -3.56 -17.01
C ARG A 223 10.82 -3.48 -18.53
N ALA A 224 10.88 -2.28 -19.10
CA ALA A 224 10.93 -2.08 -20.55
C ALA A 224 12.12 -2.81 -21.18
N SER A 225 13.28 -2.85 -20.51
CA SER A 225 14.48 -3.58 -20.93
C SER A 225 14.28 -5.09 -21.10
N LEU A 226 13.30 -5.67 -20.40
CA LEU A 226 12.99 -7.11 -20.42
C LEU A 226 11.83 -7.48 -21.35
N ALA A 227 11.25 -6.51 -22.06
CA ALA A 227 10.03 -6.73 -22.86
C ALA A 227 10.19 -7.81 -23.93
N THR A 228 11.38 -7.92 -24.53
CA THR A 228 11.70 -8.94 -25.56
C THR A 228 11.88 -10.35 -24.99
N HIS A 229 12.01 -10.48 -23.67
CA HIS A 229 12.18 -11.74 -22.96
C HIS A 229 10.92 -12.15 -22.17
N LEU A 230 9.86 -11.33 -22.26
CA LEU A 230 8.59 -11.62 -21.58
C LEU A 230 7.77 -12.62 -22.40
N ASP A 231 7.69 -13.84 -21.91
CA ASP A 231 6.79 -14.85 -22.46
C ASP A 231 5.39 -14.69 -21.84
N ALA A 232 4.66 -13.69 -22.36
CA ALA A 232 3.33 -13.36 -21.85
C ALA A 232 2.30 -14.48 -22.12
N ASP A 233 2.43 -15.17 -23.25
CA ASP A 233 1.48 -16.22 -23.65
C ASP A 233 1.56 -17.42 -22.71
N GLU A 234 2.77 -17.86 -22.35
CA GLU A 234 2.98 -18.94 -21.38
C GLU A 234 2.47 -18.56 -20.00
N ILE A 235 2.78 -17.34 -19.52
CA ILE A 235 2.30 -16.84 -18.23
C ILE A 235 0.77 -16.82 -18.20
N PHE A 236 0.11 -16.34 -19.24
CA PHE A 236 -1.35 -16.32 -19.32
C PHE A 236 -1.95 -17.73 -19.42
N ALA A 237 -1.30 -18.64 -20.14
CA ALA A 237 -1.76 -20.03 -20.24
C ALA A 237 -1.79 -20.70 -18.87
N ILE A 238 -0.70 -20.61 -18.10
CA ILE A 238 -0.61 -21.17 -16.76
C ILE A 238 -1.58 -20.46 -15.80
N THR A 239 -1.71 -19.14 -15.88
CA THR A 239 -2.66 -18.37 -15.04
C THR A 239 -4.10 -18.81 -15.29
N ARG A 240 -4.52 -18.99 -16.54
CA ARG A 240 -5.86 -19.47 -16.89
C ARG A 240 -6.14 -20.86 -16.33
N GLN A 241 -5.17 -21.78 -16.50
CA GLN A 241 -5.29 -23.13 -15.91
C GLN A 241 -5.45 -23.10 -14.40
N GLY A 242 -4.68 -22.24 -13.71
CA GLY A 242 -4.79 -22.04 -12.27
C GLY A 242 -6.16 -21.48 -11.85
N LEU A 243 -6.66 -20.46 -12.56
CA LEU A 243 -7.98 -19.89 -12.30
C LEU A 243 -9.10 -20.92 -12.48
N ASP A 244 -9.05 -21.73 -13.53
CA ASP A 244 -10.03 -22.78 -13.79
C ASP A 244 -9.99 -23.84 -12.69
N PHE A 245 -8.79 -24.30 -12.33
CA PHE A 245 -8.60 -25.28 -11.27
C PHE A 245 -9.15 -24.80 -9.91
N TYR A 246 -8.76 -23.60 -9.49
CA TYR A 246 -9.20 -23.07 -8.19
C TYR A 246 -10.67 -22.68 -8.17
N THR A 247 -11.24 -22.19 -9.28
CA THR A 247 -12.69 -21.94 -9.39
C THR A 247 -13.52 -23.21 -9.21
N GLY A 248 -12.95 -24.37 -9.51
CA GLY A 248 -13.59 -25.67 -9.29
C GLY A 248 -13.50 -26.17 -7.83
N LEU A 249 -12.56 -25.64 -7.03
CA LEU A 249 -12.34 -26.03 -5.64
C LEU A 249 -13.03 -25.08 -4.63
N PHE A 250 -13.13 -23.79 -4.95
CA PHE A 250 -13.66 -22.73 -4.09
C PHE A 250 -14.82 -21.99 -4.77
#